data_7c453bae1bf2d9be854ce1c57e3160c8
#
_entry.id   7c453bae1bf2d9be854ce1c57e3160c8
#
_cell.length_a   1.000
_cell.length_b   1.000
_cell.length_c   1.000
_cell.angle_alpha   90.00
_cell.angle_beta   90.00
_cell.angle_gamma   90.00
#
_symmetry.space_group_name_H-M   'P 1'
#
loop_
_entity.id
_entity.type
_entity.pdbx_description
1 polymer ?
#
loop_
_entity_poly.entity_id
_entity_poly.type
_entity_poly.pdbx_seq_one_letter_code
_entity_poly.pdbx_strand_id
1 'polypeptide(L)'
;MSAAAPRDPSAVAQRAVLDHLLGLVARSPLAEYLVLRGSMVMPAWVGAAAREPGDLDWIVRPSLAVPVEPLHPYPYVDEWATVQQWPEAADGAARPEIWTDEEFGTGGQRVHVPPEGLHWIVDPEPDGTDDLGGPPGRLLELVRAHPDAAPGIRLDAKAARDDGSWTYAEYDTPGVRLVVPWHADGLPPGEVSVDFARDERLPEPPVLTAVPRGDGGPATVVLTASRELSLAWKLLWLQADAATEGRAQGKDLYDAVLLAEAPGTALTHRLLRRVMSREPGHPASAPRLTEVTPHSVDWDTFRAAHPHVTGTAAEWLARLSRALDGALADGR
;
A
#
# COMPACT_ATOMS: atom_id res chain seq x y z
N MET A 1 -17.01 12.44 30.49
CA MET A 1 -15.71 12.38 29.80
C MET A 1 -14.97 11.19 30.39
N SER A 2 -14.96 10.06 29.68
CA SER A 2 -14.19 8.87 30.12
C SER A 2 -12.71 9.16 29.80
N ALA A 3 -11.87 9.07 30.79
CA ALA A 3 -10.41 9.17 30.59
C ALA A 3 -10.01 7.99 29.68
N ALA A 4 -9.36 8.27 28.56
CA ALA A 4 -8.80 7.24 27.71
C ALA A 4 -7.83 6.40 28.55
N ALA A 5 -7.91 5.08 28.42
CA ALA A 5 -6.95 4.18 29.07
C ALA A 5 -5.52 4.59 28.67
N PRO A 6 -4.55 4.50 29.58
CA PRO A 6 -3.16 4.81 29.25
C PRO A 6 -2.71 3.87 28.11
N ARG A 7 -2.15 4.46 27.06
CA ARG A 7 -1.59 3.69 25.95
C ARG A 7 -0.39 2.90 26.44
N ASP A 8 -0.21 1.70 25.90
CA ASP A 8 0.98 0.90 26.14
C ASP A 8 2.25 1.69 25.74
N PRO A 9 3.22 1.88 26.65
CA PRO A 9 4.44 2.61 26.33
C PRO A 9 5.21 2.02 25.13
N SER A 10 5.19 0.70 24.95
CA SER A 10 5.83 0.03 23.81
C SER A 10 5.13 0.40 22.50
N ALA A 11 3.80 0.46 22.46
CA ALA A 11 3.04 0.89 21.30
C ALA A 11 3.29 2.38 20.96
N VAL A 12 3.45 3.22 21.98
CA VAL A 12 3.81 4.64 21.79
C VAL A 12 5.21 4.77 21.21
N ALA A 13 6.19 4.00 21.70
CA ALA A 13 7.54 4.00 21.17
C ALA A 13 7.59 3.49 19.73
N GLN A 14 6.90 2.39 19.44
CA GLN A 14 6.79 1.85 18.09
C GLN A 14 6.17 2.87 17.12
N ARG A 15 5.11 3.55 17.54
CA ARG A 15 4.49 4.60 16.72
C ARG A 15 5.46 5.76 16.47
N ALA A 16 6.25 6.18 17.45
CA ALA A 16 7.26 7.22 17.24
C ALA A 16 8.33 6.79 16.22
N VAL A 17 8.73 5.51 16.25
CA VAL A 17 9.66 4.94 15.26
C VAL A 17 9.05 4.97 13.85
N LEU A 18 7.79 4.53 13.69
CA LEU A 18 7.10 4.56 12.40
C LEU A 18 6.94 5.99 11.87
N ASP A 19 6.55 6.94 12.73
CA ASP A 19 6.44 8.36 12.37
C ASP A 19 7.80 8.95 11.96
N HIS A 20 8.88 8.53 12.60
CA HIS A 20 10.23 8.96 12.25
C HIS A 20 10.66 8.44 10.88
N LEU A 21 10.50 7.13 10.63
CA LEU A 21 10.80 6.51 9.33
C LEU A 21 9.98 7.14 8.20
N LEU A 22 8.68 7.36 8.42
CA LEU A 22 7.83 8.07 7.49
C LEU A 22 8.36 9.50 7.20
N GLY A 23 8.79 10.20 8.24
CA GLY A 23 9.39 11.52 8.14
C GLY A 23 10.73 11.54 7.40
N LEU A 24 11.55 10.48 7.53
CA LEU A 24 12.79 10.33 6.76
C LEU A 24 12.50 10.17 5.27
N VAL A 25 11.54 9.30 4.92
CA VAL A 25 11.09 9.14 3.53
C VAL A 25 10.58 10.46 2.97
N ALA A 26 9.67 11.13 3.68
CA ALA A 26 9.02 12.36 3.22
C ALA A 26 9.99 13.51 2.93
N ARG A 27 11.14 13.55 3.61
CA ARG A 27 12.18 14.59 3.43
C ARG A 27 13.34 14.17 2.53
N SER A 28 13.23 13.04 1.87
CA SER A 28 14.27 12.47 1.00
C SER A 28 13.77 12.31 -0.43
N PRO A 29 14.65 12.05 -1.40
CA PRO A 29 14.24 11.69 -2.75
C PRO A 29 13.36 10.44 -2.84
N LEU A 30 13.35 9.58 -1.81
CA LEU A 30 12.46 8.42 -1.76
C LEU A 30 10.97 8.81 -1.83
N ALA A 31 10.59 10.03 -1.41
CA ALA A 31 9.22 10.51 -1.47
C ALA A 31 8.62 10.49 -2.89
N GLU A 32 9.45 10.55 -3.92
CA GLU A 32 9.01 10.54 -5.32
C GLU A 32 8.76 9.12 -5.85
N TYR A 33 9.38 8.11 -5.22
CA TYR A 33 9.35 6.73 -5.69
C TYR A 33 8.44 5.82 -4.86
N LEU A 34 8.11 6.22 -3.65
CA LEU A 34 7.38 5.38 -2.72
C LEU A 34 5.93 5.87 -2.55
N VAL A 35 5.00 4.93 -2.64
CA VAL A 35 3.59 5.14 -2.38
C VAL A 35 3.20 4.37 -1.13
N LEU A 36 2.81 5.07 -0.07
CA LEU A 36 2.40 4.46 1.19
C LEU A 36 1.02 3.83 1.05
N ARG A 37 0.85 2.65 1.64
CA ARG A 37 -0.44 1.99 1.81
C ARG A 37 -0.57 1.42 3.23
N GLY A 38 -1.59 0.62 3.46
CA GLY A 38 -1.72 -0.15 4.71
C GLY A 38 -2.18 0.66 5.91
N SER A 39 -1.81 0.17 7.09
CA SER A 39 -2.34 0.66 8.36
C SER A 39 -1.88 2.07 8.72
N MET A 40 -0.70 2.46 8.26
CA MET A 40 -0.12 3.76 8.61
C MET A 40 -0.90 4.95 8.03
N VAL A 41 -1.60 4.75 6.93
CA VAL A 41 -2.41 5.79 6.28
C VAL A 41 -3.83 5.88 6.87
N MET A 42 -4.34 4.82 7.48
CA MET A 42 -5.70 4.76 8.01
C MET A 42 -6.10 5.95 8.90
N PRO A 43 -5.25 6.46 9.82
CA PRO A 43 -5.60 7.60 10.64
C PRO A 43 -5.94 8.88 9.87
N ALA A 44 -5.41 9.04 8.65
CA ALA A 44 -5.72 10.19 7.80
C ALA A 44 -7.16 10.14 7.25
N TRP A 45 -7.73 8.94 7.11
CA TRP A 45 -9.06 8.76 6.51
C TRP A 45 -10.17 8.52 7.52
N VAL A 46 -9.86 7.77 8.58
CA VAL A 46 -10.87 7.35 9.58
C VAL A 46 -10.59 7.87 10.98
N GLY A 47 -9.58 8.71 11.13
CA GLY A 47 -9.25 9.39 12.39
C GLY A 47 -8.95 8.41 13.53
N ALA A 48 -9.53 8.70 14.70
CA ALA A 48 -9.32 7.93 15.91
C ALA A 48 -9.90 6.50 15.89
N ALA A 49 -10.69 6.15 14.88
CA ALA A 49 -11.18 4.79 14.70
C ALA A 49 -10.12 3.86 14.09
N ALA A 50 -9.06 4.41 13.48
CA ALA A 50 -7.98 3.61 12.96
C ALA A 50 -7.32 2.79 14.06
N ARG A 51 -6.98 1.53 13.75
CA ARG A 51 -6.10 0.73 14.62
C ARG A 51 -4.68 1.30 14.62
N GLU A 52 -3.93 1.03 15.66
CA GLU A 52 -2.52 1.42 15.69
C GLU A 52 -1.76 0.70 14.55
N PRO A 53 -0.95 1.43 13.76
CA PRO A 53 -0.15 0.83 12.72
C PRO A 53 0.98 -0.02 13.31
N GLY A 54 1.25 -1.17 12.66
CA GLY A 54 2.32 -2.09 13.08
C GLY A 54 3.59 -1.99 12.24
N ASP A 55 3.44 -1.50 11.02
CA ASP A 55 4.40 -1.56 9.93
C ASP A 55 4.29 -0.36 8.99
N LEU A 56 5.24 -0.28 8.04
CA LEU A 56 5.18 0.63 6.89
C LEU A 56 5.14 -0.21 5.62
N ASP A 57 4.06 -0.09 4.87
CA ASP A 57 3.88 -0.76 3.60
C ASP A 57 4.07 0.22 2.45
N TRP A 58 5.09 0.01 1.63
CA TRP A 58 5.39 0.83 0.47
C TRP A 58 5.20 0.06 -0.83
N ILE A 59 4.67 0.74 -1.83
CA ILE A 59 4.76 0.33 -3.23
C ILE A 59 5.91 1.13 -3.84
N VAL A 60 6.87 0.41 -4.41
CA VAL A 60 7.99 1.01 -5.12
C VAL A 60 7.52 1.31 -6.54
N ARG A 61 7.44 2.60 -6.87
CA ARG A 61 7.19 3.01 -8.24
C ARG A 61 8.48 2.89 -9.03
N PRO A 62 8.44 2.38 -10.25
CA PRO A 62 9.60 2.44 -11.12
C PRO A 62 9.96 3.91 -11.38
N SER A 63 11.23 4.23 -11.25
CA SER A 63 11.74 5.59 -11.47
C SER A 63 11.82 5.95 -12.95
N LEU A 64 11.90 4.95 -13.80
CA LEU A 64 12.05 5.08 -15.25
C LEU A 64 11.35 3.92 -15.95
N ALA A 65 10.75 4.19 -17.11
CA ALA A 65 10.45 3.14 -18.06
C ALA A 65 11.76 2.70 -18.70
N VAL A 66 12.21 1.49 -18.37
CA VAL A 66 13.44 0.94 -18.98
C VAL A 66 13.07 0.25 -20.28
N PRO A 67 13.73 0.57 -21.40
CA PRO A 67 13.49 -0.15 -22.65
C PRO A 67 13.86 -1.62 -22.49
N VAL A 68 13.03 -2.52 -23.01
CA VAL A 68 13.29 -3.97 -23.00
C VAL A 68 14.56 -4.31 -23.75
N GLU A 69 14.86 -3.51 -24.77
CA GLU A 69 16.03 -3.71 -25.62
C GLU A 69 16.64 -2.35 -25.97
N PRO A 70 18.01 -2.21 -25.94
CA PRO A 70 18.66 -0.95 -26.27
C PRO A 70 18.34 -0.40 -27.65
N LEU A 71 17.99 -1.27 -28.61
CA LEU A 71 17.57 -0.89 -29.98
C LEU A 71 16.10 -0.49 -30.05
N HIS A 72 15.31 -0.82 -29.04
CA HIS A 72 13.91 -0.47 -28.92
C HIS A 72 13.71 0.30 -27.61
N PRO A 73 13.94 1.61 -27.61
CA PRO A 73 13.94 2.43 -26.39
C PRO A 73 12.54 2.73 -25.84
N TYR A 74 11.59 1.83 -26.07
CA TYR A 74 10.21 1.97 -25.63
C TYR A 74 9.92 1.08 -24.44
N PRO A 75 8.99 1.46 -23.56
CA PRO A 75 8.54 0.59 -22.49
C PRO A 75 7.98 -0.71 -23.07
N TYR A 76 8.09 -1.78 -22.31
CA TYR A 76 7.52 -3.07 -22.66
C TYR A 76 6.02 -2.95 -22.86
N VAL A 77 5.51 -3.51 -23.94
CA VAL A 77 4.11 -3.46 -24.31
C VAL A 77 3.56 -4.87 -24.42
N ASP A 78 2.62 -5.23 -23.57
CA ASP A 78 1.94 -6.52 -23.63
C ASP A 78 1.00 -6.62 -24.83
N GLU A 79 0.35 -5.51 -25.17
CA GLU A 79 -0.64 -5.44 -26.26
C GLU A 79 -0.18 -4.51 -27.36
N TRP A 80 0.45 -5.07 -28.38
CA TRP A 80 0.91 -4.33 -29.55
C TRP A 80 -0.20 -3.53 -30.25
N ALA A 81 -1.43 -4.00 -30.19
CA ALA A 81 -2.57 -3.32 -30.80
C ALA A 81 -2.77 -1.91 -30.26
N THR A 82 -2.49 -1.69 -28.98
CA THR A 82 -2.61 -0.38 -28.32
C THR A 82 -1.56 0.60 -28.83
N VAL A 83 -0.33 0.13 -29.06
CA VAL A 83 0.81 0.97 -29.50
C VAL A 83 0.78 1.23 -31.01
N GLN A 84 0.32 0.26 -31.82
CA GLN A 84 0.26 0.40 -33.27
C GLN A 84 -0.69 1.50 -33.77
N GLN A 85 -1.54 2.00 -32.89
CA GLN A 85 -2.43 3.13 -33.22
C GLN A 85 -1.72 4.49 -33.22
N TRP A 86 -0.45 4.53 -32.85
CA TRP A 86 0.29 5.76 -32.70
C TRP A 86 1.31 5.91 -33.85
N PRO A 87 1.20 6.97 -34.64
CA PRO A 87 2.14 7.20 -35.74
C PRO A 87 3.60 7.23 -35.27
N GLU A 88 3.84 7.86 -34.11
CA GLU A 88 5.17 7.99 -33.53
C GLU A 88 5.76 6.63 -33.15
N ALA A 89 4.95 5.70 -32.65
CA ALA A 89 5.40 4.35 -32.32
C ALA A 89 5.71 3.55 -33.57
N ALA A 90 4.86 3.66 -34.61
CA ALA A 90 5.05 2.98 -35.90
C ALA A 90 6.34 3.43 -36.61
N ASP A 91 6.68 4.70 -36.52
CA ASP A 91 7.86 5.30 -37.13
C ASP A 91 9.11 5.23 -36.25
N GLY A 92 9.02 4.61 -35.06
CA GLY A 92 10.14 4.55 -34.10
C GLY A 92 10.47 5.89 -33.45
N ALA A 93 9.58 6.85 -33.52
CA ALA A 93 9.75 8.19 -32.96
C ALA A 93 8.92 8.40 -31.66
N ALA A 94 8.26 7.36 -31.17
CA ALA A 94 7.45 7.45 -29.96
C ALA A 94 8.31 7.88 -28.77
N ARG A 95 7.75 8.78 -28.01
CA ARG A 95 8.36 9.15 -26.73
C ARG A 95 8.19 7.99 -25.73
N PRO A 96 9.03 7.91 -24.69
CA PRO A 96 8.90 6.88 -23.66
C PRO A 96 7.61 7.02 -22.82
N GLU A 97 6.73 7.92 -23.20
CA GLU A 97 5.44 8.16 -22.58
C GLU A 97 4.34 7.88 -23.59
N ILE A 98 3.60 6.82 -23.35
CA ILE A 98 2.38 6.50 -24.10
C ILE A 98 1.21 6.79 -23.19
N TRP A 99 0.31 7.64 -23.65
CA TRP A 99 -0.83 8.10 -22.87
C TRP A 99 -2.10 7.33 -23.22
N THR A 100 -2.92 7.09 -22.22
CA THR A 100 -4.31 6.67 -22.45
C THR A 100 -5.13 7.85 -23.01
N ASP A 101 -6.30 7.58 -23.56
CA ASP A 101 -7.22 8.64 -23.99
C ASP A 101 -7.56 9.64 -22.87
N GLU A 102 -7.64 9.15 -21.61
CA GLU A 102 -7.85 10.00 -20.44
C GLU A 102 -6.64 10.91 -20.17
N GLU A 103 -5.43 10.40 -20.37
CA GLU A 103 -4.20 11.18 -20.19
C GLU A 103 -4.00 12.21 -21.29
N PHE A 104 -4.44 11.92 -22.51
CA PHE A 104 -4.50 12.91 -23.56
C PHE A 104 -5.41 14.08 -23.22
N GLY A 105 -6.59 13.79 -22.72
CA GLY A 105 -7.54 14.81 -22.30
C GLY A 105 -7.05 15.71 -21.17
N THR A 106 -6.07 15.23 -20.40
CA THR A 106 -5.48 15.98 -19.28
C THR A 106 -4.10 16.57 -19.58
N GLY A 107 -3.62 16.50 -20.82
CA GLY A 107 -2.30 16.99 -21.21
C GLY A 107 -1.14 16.27 -20.54
N GLY A 108 -1.29 14.97 -20.22
CA GLY A 108 -0.23 14.17 -19.61
C GLY A 108 -0.07 14.34 -18.10
N GLN A 109 -1.00 14.99 -17.42
CA GLN A 109 -0.88 15.22 -15.97
C GLN A 109 -1.07 13.97 -15.11
N ARG A 110 -1.41 12.81 -15.69
CA ARG A 110 -1.57 11.53 -15.00
C ARG A 110 -0.43 10.54 -15.28
N VAL A 111 0.74 11.02 -15.53
CA VAL A 111 1.94 10.27 -16.00
C VAL A 111 2.48 9.23 -14.99
N HIS A 112 1.79 8.96 -13.90
CA HIS A 112 2.35 8.11 -12.83
C HIS A 112 1.88 6.66 -12.87
N VAL A 113 0.95 6.34 -13.77
CA VAL A 113 0.46 4.99 -14.00
C VAL A 113 0.71 4.67 -15.47
N PRO A 114 1.36 3.55 -15.80
CA PRO A 114 1.55 3.21 -17.19
C PRO A 114 0.19 3.08 -17.87
N PRO A 115 0.08 3.48 -19.14
CA PRO A 115 -1.11 3.24 -19.95
C PRO A 115 -1.53 1.77 -19.93
N GLU A 116 -2.81 1.52 -20.20
CA GLU A 116 -3.30 0.15 -20.31
C GLU A 116 -2.52 -0.62 -21.40
N GLY A 117 -2.07 -1.83 -21.09
CA GLY A 117 -1.19 -2.63 -21.97
C GLY A 117 0.31 -2.32 -21.85
N LEU A 118 0.70 -1.36 -21.03
CA LEU A 118 2.10 -1.09 -20.74
C LEU A 118 2.45 -1.49 -19.31
N HIS A 119 3.64 -2.04 -19.15
CA HIS A 119 4.25 -2.29 -17.85
C HIS A 119 5.50 -1.43 -17.72
N TRP A 120 5.66 -0.86 -16.52
CA TRP A 120 6.95 -0.33 -16.14
C TRP A 120 7.90 -1.50 -15.89
N ILE A 121 9.06 -1.45 -16.53
CA ILE A 121 10.14 -2.39 -16.22
C ILE A 121 10.84 -1.83 -15.00
N VAL A 122 10.78 -2.57 -13.90
CA VAL A 122 11.61 -2.28 -12.74
C VAL A 122 13.04 -2.61 -13.12
N ASP A 123 14.00 -1.76 -12.74
CA ASP A 123 15.42 -2.07 -12.94
C ASP A 123 15.67 -3.52 -12.53
N PRO A 124 16.30 -4.33 -13.41
CA PRO A 124 16.66 -5.69 -13.01
C PRO A 124 17.47 -5.60 -11.73
N GLU A 125 17.16 -6.48 -10.79
CA GLU A 125 17.91 -6.54 -9.55
C GLU A 125 19.40 -6.60 -9.90
N PRO A 126 20.26 -5.80 -9.25
CA PRO A 126 21.69 -6.04 -9.35
C PRO A 126 21.93 -7.50 -8.97
N ASP A 127 22.57 -8.23 -9.89
CA ASP A 127 22.84 -9.66 -9.75
C ASP A 127 23.26 -10.00 -8.32
N GLY A 128 22.40 -10.68 -7.60
CA GLY A 128 22.58 -11.59 -6.47
C GLY A 128 23.66 -11.33 -5.43
N THR A 129 24.11 -10.11 -5.22
CA THR A 129 25.05 -9.78 -4.14
C THR A 129 24.33 -8.93 -3.09
N ASP A 130 24.09 -9.55 -2.02
CA ASP A 130 23.92 -9.20 -0.59
C ASP A 130 23.79 -7.75 -0.11
N ASP A 131 23.75 -6.75 -0.92
CA ASP A 131 23.56 -5.39 -0.47
C ASP A 131 22.13 -4.94 -0.72
N LEU A 132 21.47 -4.56 0.37
CA LEU A 132 20.22 -3.83 0.36
C LEU A 132 20.31 -2.62 -0.59
N GLY A 133 20.26 -2.88 -1.90
CA GLY A 133 20.24 -1.86 -2.93
C GLY A 133 18.84 -1.21 -3.05
N GLY A 134 18.75 -0.13 -3.80
CA GLY A 134 17.49 0.53 -4.07
C GLY A 134 16.85 1.21 -2.84
N PRO A 135 15.50 1.30 -2.77
CA PRO A 135 14.79 2.00 -1.70
C PRO A 135 15.06 1.48 -0.29
N PRO A 136 15.13 0.15 -0.02
CA PRO A 136 15.48 -0.34 1.31
C PRO A 136 16.84 0.12 1.80
N GLY A 137 17.88 0.01 0.96
CA GLY A 137 19.23 0.45 1.31
C GLY A 137 19.34 1.94 1.53
N ARG A 138 18.66 2.74 0.70
CA ARG A 138 18.59 4.21 0.86
C ARG A 138 17.88 4.61 2.16
N LEU A 139 16.80 3.92 2.52
CA LEU A 139 16.15 4.14 3.81
C LEU A 139 17.10 3.81 4.97
N LEU A 140 17.84 2.71 4.87
CA LEU A 140 18.80 2.32 5.88
C LEU A 140 19.95 3.33 6.04
N GLU A 141 20.41 3.94 4.96
CA GLU A 141 21.37 5.06 5.00
C GLU A 141 20.80 6.28 5.75
N LEU A 142 19.52 6.62 5.51
CA LEU A 142 18.83 7.69 6.24
C LEU A 142 18.71 7.38 7.72
N VAL A 143 18.40 6.13 8.09
CA VAL A 143 18.36 5.68 9.49
C VAL A 143 19.73 5.75 10.13
N ARG A 144 20.80 5.40 9.42
CA ARG A 144 22.19 5.54 9.93
C ARG A 144 22.55 7.00 10.21
N ALA A 145 22.12 7.90 9.33
CA ALA A 145 22.35 9.34 9.49
C ALA A 145 21.50 9.97 10.58
N HIS A 146 20.28 9.45 10.80
CA HIS A 146 19.28 9.99 11.74
C HIS A 146 18.66 8.88 12.58
N PRO A 147 19.42 8.24 13.49
CA PRO A 147 18.93 7.07 14.24
C PRO A 147 17.95 7.40 15.36
N ASP A 148 17.91 8.64 15.84
CA ASP A 148 17.10 9.03 16.98
C ASP A 148 15.68 9.39 16.55
N ALA A 149 14.70 8.51 16.88
CA ALA A 149 13.31 8.69 16.50
C ALA A 149 12.59 9.71 17.41
N ALA A 150 12.91 9.68 18.68
CA ALA A 150 12.42 10.61 19.70
C ALA A 150 13.40 10.60 20.89
N PRO A 151 13.26 11.51 21.88
CA PRO A 151 14.05 11.44 23.09
C PRO A 151 13.94 10.06 23.75
N GLY A 152 15.08 9.39 23.95
CA GLY A 152 15.16 8.04 24.54
C GLY A 152 14.72 6.90 23.61
N ILE A 153 14.43 7.15 22.32
CA ILE A 153 14.04 6.11 21.35
C ILE A 153 15.00 6.15 20.14
N ARG A 154 15.70 5.06 19.90
CA ARG A 154 16.74 4.97 18.88
C ARG A 154 16.63 3.71 18.04
N LEU A 155 16.80 3.85 16.73
CA LEU A 155 16.89 2.76 15.76
C LEU A 155 18.32 2.20 15.70
N ASP A 156 18.43 0.89 15.51
CA ASP A 156 19.72 0.21 15.29
C ASP A 156 19.86 -0.19 13.83
N ALA A 157 20.38 0.73 13.04
CA ALA A 157 20.61 0.49 11.61
C ALA A 157 21.71 -0.56 11.33
N LYS A 158 22.54 -0.93 12.33
CA LYS A 158 23.58 -1.97 12.16
C LYS A 158 23.00 -3.37 12.34
N ALA A 159 21.99 -3.50 13.17
CA ALA A 159 21.25 -4.74 13.39
C ALA A 159 20.05 -4.89 12.45
N ALA A 160 19.81 -3.90 11.59
CA ALA A 160 18.79 -4.03 10.55
C ALA A 160 19.12 -5.17 9.60
N ARG A 161 18.07 -5.89 9.20
CA ARG A 161 18.21 -7.07 8.33
C ARG A 161 17.15 -7.09 7.26
N ASP A 162 17.49 -7.70 6.16
CA ASP A 162 16.53 -8.15 5.16
C ASP A 162 15.92 -9.46 5.68
N ASP A 163 14.61 -9.54 5.77
CA ASP A 163 13.88 -10.75 6.16
C ASP A 163 13.57 -11.65 4.93
N GLY A 164 14.30 -11.44 3.87
CA GLY A 164 14.19 -12.14 2.60
C GLY A 164 13.17 -11.51 1.64
N SER A 165 13.25 -11.95 0.40
CA SER A 165 12.22 -11.63 -0.58
C SER A 165 10.93 -12.38 -0.22
N TRP A 166 9.83 -11.69 -0.35
CA TRP A 166 8.50 -12.27 -0.15
C TRP A 166 7.60 -11.93 -1.34
N THR A 167 6.62 -12.78 -1.56
CA THR A 167 5.55 -12.50 -2.50
C THR A 167 4.25 -12.47 -1.73
N TYR A 168 3.32 -11.61 -2.11
CA TYR A 168 1.93 -11.86 -1.75
C TYR A 168 1.52 -13.11 -2.51
N ALA A 169 1.25 -14.21 -1.77
CA ALA A 169 0.99 -15.54 -2.32
C ALA A 169 -0.07 -15.54 -3.42
N GLU A 170 -0.92 -14.53 -3.45
CA GLU A 170 -2.02 -14.40 -4.37
C GLU A 170 -1.72 -13.60 -5.63
N TYR A 171 -0.62 -12.83 -5.63
CA TYR A 171 -0.31 -11.89 -6.70
C TYR A 171 1.02 -12.13 -7.38
N ASP A 172 1.84 -13.06 -6.87
CA ASP A 172 3.25 -13.19 -7.26
C ASP A 172 4.00 -11.85 -7.27
N THR A 173 3.50 -10.87 -6.50
CA THR A 173 4.12 -9.55 -6.44
C THR A 173 5.38 -9.63 -5.57
N PRO A 174 6.57 -9.47 -6.15
CA PRO A 174 7.80 -9.55 -5.39
C PRO A 174 7.92 -8.39 -4.42
N GLY A 175 8.54 -8.64 -3.30
CA GLY A 175 8.78 -7.62 -2.28
C GLY A 175 10.02 -7.91 -1.44
N VAL A 176 10.43 -6.89 -0.71
CA VAL A 176 11.53 -6.98 0.26
C VAL A 176 11.02 -6.46 1.59
N ARG A 177 11.29 -7.19 2.67
CA ARG A 177 11.00 -6.76 4.03
C ARG A 177 12.28 -6.37 4.75
N LEU A 178 12.38 -5.10 5.09
CA LEU A 178 13.42 -4.58 5.95
C LEU A 178 12.94 -4.57 7.40
N VAL A 179 13.61 -5.29 8.28
CA VAL A 179 13.34 -5.27 9.72
C VAL A 179 14.37 -4.38 10.39
N VAL A 180 13.89 -3.36 11.09
CA VAL A 180 14.75 -2.39 11.79
C VAL A 180 14.51 -2.49 13.29
N PRO A 181 15.48 -3.00 14.07
CA PRO A 181 15.41 -3.00 15.52
C PRO A 181 15.48 -1.59 16.10
N TRP A 182 14.83 -1.41 17.24
CA TRP A 182 14.88 -0.16 18.00
C TRP A 182 14.95 -0.42 19.50
N HIS A 183 15.46 0.56 20.22
CA HIS A 183 15.55 0.57 21.68
C HIS A 183 14.90 1.83 22.23
N ALA A 184 14.25 1.68 23.38
CA ALA A 184 13.71 2.81 24.14
C ALA A 184 14.06 2.65 25.63
N ASP A 185 14.32 3.76 26.29
CA ASP A 185 14.70 3.77 27.70
C ASP A 185 13.61 3.13 28.58
N GLY A 186 13.99 2.09 29.33
CA GLY A 186 13.08 1.39 30.22
C GLY A 186 12.07 0.46 29.58
N LEU A 187 12.17 0.21 28.27
CA LEU A 187 11.33 -0.73 27.53
C LEU A 187 12.14 -1.90 26.99
N PRO A 188 11.50 -3.05 26.75
CA PRO A 188 12.12 -4.13 25.98
C PRO A 188 12.49 -3.65 24.58
N PRO A 189 13.55 -4.20 23.98
CA PRO A 189 13.85 -3.96 22.57
C PRO A 189 12.66 -4.32 21.68
N GLY A 190 12.44 -3.52 20.64
CA GLY A 190 11.40 -3.77 19.66
C GLY A 190 11.96 -3.80 18.23
N GLU A 191 11.12 -4.16 17.30
CA GLU A 191 11.41 -4.16 15.88
C GLU A 191 10.24 -3.56 15.10
N VAL A 192 10.54 -2.94 13.98
CA VAL A 192 9.53 -2.52 13.00
C VAL A 192 9.85 -3.13 11.66
N SER A 193 8.81 -3.53 10.95
CA SER A 193 8.91 -3.99 9.56
C SER A 193 8.61 -2.84 8.62
N VAL A 194 9.38 -2.78 7.53
CA VAL A 194 9.15 -1.88 6.41
C VAL A 194 9.12 -2.73 5.15
N ASP A 195 7.95 -2.82 4.56
CA ASP A 195 7.69 -3.65 3.38
C ASP A 195 7.76 -2.80 2.11
N PHE A 196 8.45 -3.30 1.11
CA PHE A 196 8.60 -2.68 -0.20
C PHE A 196 8.08 -3.65 -1.26
N ALA A 197 6.84 -3.46 -1.71
CA ALA A 197 6.27 -4.21 -2.81
C ALA A 197 6.80 -3.67 -4.14
N ARG A 198 7.25 -4.57 -5.02
CA ARG A 198 7.68 -4.25 -6.39
C ARG A 198 6.62 -4.74 -7.37
N ASP A 199 6.56 -4.13 -8.52
CA ASP A 199 5.63 -4.50 -9.62
C ASP A 199 4.14 -4.52 -9.24
N GLU A 200 3.79 -3.89 -8.13
CA GLU A 200 2.39 -3.77 -7.76
C GLU A 200 1.70 -2.72 -8.60
N ARG A 201 0.61 -3.12 -9.22
CA ARG A 201 -0.18 -2.24 -10.08
C ARG A 201 -0.89 -1.18 -9.25
N LEU A 202 -0.74 0.07 -9.68
CA LEU A 202 -1.51 1.20 -9.18
C LEU A 202 -2.59 1.54 -10.24
N PRO A 203 -3.82 1.01 -10.12
CA PRO A 203 -4.89 1.27 -11.09
C PRO A 203 -5.40 2.72 -11.05
N GLU A 204 -4.95 3.49 -10.07
CA GLU A 204 -5.21 4.91 -9.93
C GLU A 204 -3.93 5.65 -9.54
N PRO A 205 -3.80 6.93 -9.94
CA PRO A 205 -2.68 7.75 -9.51
C PRO A 205 -2.61 7.86 -7.99
N PRO A 206 -1.42 7.83 -7.39
CA PRO A 206 -1.25 8.09 -5.98
C PRO A 206 -1.67 9.52 -5.62
N VAL A 207 -2.10 9.70 -4.38
CA VAL A 207 -2.55 11.00 -3.86
C VAL A 207 -1.63 11.47 -2.73
N LEU A 208 -1.44 12.79 -2.62
CA LEU A 208 -0.76 13.36 -1.47
C LEU A 208 -1.68 13.33 -0.24
N THR A 209 -1.24 12.67 0.80
CA THR A 209 -1.99 12.52 2.05
C THR A 209 -1.18 13.03 3.24
N ALA A 210 -1.82 13.83 4.07
CA ALA A 210 -1.27 14.29 5.34
C ALA A 210 -1.53 13.22 6.42
N VAL A 211 -0.54 12.38 6.70
CA VAL A 211 -0.61 11.31 7.69
C VAL A 211 -0.40 11.89 9.10
N PRO A 212 -1.38 11.77 10.01
CA PRO A 212 -1.26 12.30 11.36
C PRO A 212 -0.18 11.56 12.16
N ARG A 213 0.58 12.30 12.95
CA ARG A 213 1.59 11.74 13.85
C ARG A 213 0.96 11.30 15.18
N GLY A 214 1.51 10.26 15.78
CA GLY A 214 1.07 9.76 17.09
C GLY A 214 1.33 10.72 18.25
N ASP A 215 2.32 11.62 18.10
CA ASP A 215 2.68 12.64 19.09
C ASP A 215 1.84 13.93 18.98
N GLY A 216 0.92 14.01 18.00
CA GLY A 216 0.11 15.21 17.75
C GLY A 216 0.87 16.34 17.07
N GLY A 217 2.10 16.13 16.65
CA GLY A 217 2.87 17.06 15.84
C GLY A 217 2.31 17.28 14.44
N PRO A 218 2.94 18.15 13.63
CA PRO A 218 2.52 18.37 12.25
C PRO A 218 2.48 17.07 11.45
N ALA A 219 1.41 16.86 10.68
CA ALA A 219 1.25 15.68 9.85
C ALA A 219 2.38 15.54 8.82
N THR A 220 2.74 14.31 8.50
CA THR A 220 3.72 14.02 7.45
C THR A 220 3.01 13.83 6.11
N VAL A 221 3.37 14.62 5.10
CA VAL A 221 2.77 14.53 3.77
C VAL A 221 3.60 13.61 2.89
N VAL A 222 2.96 12.57 2.35
CA VAL A 222 3.56 11.60 1.43
C VAL A 222 2.57 11.19 0.34
N LEU A 223 3.08 10.58 -0.72
CA LEU A 223 2.24 9.90 -1.70
C LEU A 223 1.65 8.64 -1.07
N THR A 224 0.35 8.44 -1.23
CA THR A 224 -0.37 7.25 -0.75
C THR A 224 -1.25 6.67 -1.85
N ALA A 225 -1.58 5.39 -1.75
CA ALA A 225 -2.74 4.87 -2.45
C ALA A 225 -3.98 5.69 -2.06
N SER A 226 -4.97 5.80 -2.94
CA SER A 226 -6.23 6.45 -2.59
C SER A 226 -7.00 5.65 -1.54
N ARG A 227 -7.93 6.29 -0.84
CA ARG A 227 -8.81 5.61 0.11
C ARG A 227 -9.64 4.53 -0.57
N GLU A 228 -10.14 4.82 -1.75
CA GLU A 228 -10.94 3.92 -2.58
C GLU A 228 -10.12 2.71 -3.05
N LEU A 229 -8.87 2.93 -3.45
CA LEU A 229 -7.95 1.85 -3.82
C LEU A 229 -7.61 0.99 -2.60
N SER A 230 -7.37 1.61 -1.46
CA SER A 230 -7.14 0.88 -0.20
C SER A 230 -8.35 0.03 0.21
N LEU A 231 -9.57 0.55 0.04
CA LEU A 231 -10.78 -0.23 0.25
C LEU A 231 -10.86 -1.42 -0.73
N ALA A 232 -10.61 -1.18 -2.01
CA ALA A 232 -10.65 -2.24 -3.02
C ALA A 232 -9.66 -3.37 -2.71
N TRP A 233 -8.43 -3.07 -2.27
CA TRP A 233 -7.47 -4.08 -1.82
C TRP A 233 -7.94 -4.84 -0.57
N LYS A 234 -8.52 -4.15 0.41
CA LYS A 234 -9.06 -4.84 1.59
C LYS A 234 -10.17 -5.83 1.24
N LEU A 235 -11.02 -5.48 0.28
CA LEU A 235 -12.06 -6.39 -0.23
C LEU A 235 -11.44 -7.58 -0.97
N LEU A 236 -10.41 -7.34 -1.75
CA LEU A 236 -9.69 -8.38 -2.47
C LEU A 236 -9.02 -9.35 -1.50
N TRP A 237 -8.26 -8.86 -0.49
CA TRP A 237 -7.61 -9.71 0.49
C TRP A 237 -8.61 -10.53 1.31
N LEU A 238 -9.72 -9.91 1.75
CA LEU A 238 -10.79 -10.64 2.43
C LEU A 238 -11.32 -11.82 1.62
N GLN A 239 -11.54 -11.59 0.32
CA GLN A 239 -12.06 -12.64 -0.56
C GLN A 239 -11.00 -13.70 -0.84
N ALA A 240 -9.80 -13.27 -1.11
CA ALA A 240 -8.73 -14.14 -1.52
C ALA A 240 -8.26 -15.04 -0.37
N ASP A 241 -7.97 -14.48 0.83
CA ASP A 241 -7.60 -15.26 2.01
C ASP A 241 -8.71 -16.24 2.41
N ALA A 242 -9.97 -15.82 2.32
CA ALA A 242 -11.10 -16.73 2.60
C ALA A 242 -11.17 -17.89 1.61
N ALA A 243 -10.81 -17.67 0.33
CA ALA A 243 -10.87 -18.68 -0.72
C ALA A 243 -9.65 -19.62 -0.70
N THR A 244 -8.44 -19.10 -0.45
CA THR A 244 -7.19 -19.88 -0.52
C THR A 244 -6.81 -20.50 0.81
N GLU A 245 -6.93 -19.74 1.90
CA GLU A 245 -6.52 -20.17 3.24
C GLU A 245 -7.72 -20.60 4.10
N GLY A 246 -8.94 -20.38 3.60
CA GLY A 246 -10.17 -20.61 4.36
C GLY A 246 -10.37 -19.62 5.52
N ARG A 247 -9.46 -18.64 5.69
CA ARG A 247 -9.47 -17.75 6.84
C ARG A 247 -8.87 -16.37 6.53
N ALA A 248 -9.72 -15.40 6.32
CA ALA A 248 -9.35 -14.01 6.11
C ALA A 248 -8.96 -13.31 7.42
N GLN A 249 -8.12 -12.29 7.32
CA GLN A 249 -7.63 -11.50 8.46
C GLN A 249 -8.74 -10.60 9.02
N GLY A 250 -8.99 -10.64 10.33
CA GLY A 250 -9.99 -9.77 10.98
C GLY A 250 -9.68 -8.28 10.85
N LYS A 251 -8.38 -7.92 10.77
CA LYS A 251 -7.94 -6.52 10.53
C LYS A 251 -8.44 -5.98 9.19
N ASP A 252 -8.52 -6.82 8.16
CA ASP A 252 -8.94 -6.38 6.83
C ASP A 252 -10.44 -6.14 6.76
N LEU A 253 -11.24 -6.96 7.47
CA LEU A 253 -12.65 -6.67 7.65
C LEU A 253 -12.88 -5.37 8.41
N TYR A 254 -12.15 -5.15 9.50
CA TYR A 254 -12.25 -3.93 10.29
C TYR A 254 -11.92 -2.68 9.46
N ASP A 255 -10.75 -2.69 8.82
CA ASP A 255 -10.27 -1.59 7.99
C ASP A 255 -11.22 -1.34 6.80
N ALA A 256 -11.72 -2.40 6.14
CA ALA A 256 -12.68 -2.28 5.02
C ALA A 256 -13.99 -1.60 5.43
N VAL A 257 -14.54 -1.97 6.60
CA VAL A 257 -15.76 -1.33 7.12
C VAL A 257 -15.54 0.16 7.36
N LEU A 258 -14.45 0.51 8.05
CA LEU A 258 -14.13 1.90 8.35
C LEU A 258 -13.93 2.74 7.09
N LEU A 259 -13.25 2.20 6.08
CA LEU A 259 -13.03 2.87 4.80
C LEU A 259 -14.35 3.04 4.03
N ALA A 260 -15.19 2.01 4.01
CA ALA A 260 -16.46 2.06 3.31
C ALA A 260 -17.47 3.01 3.98
N GLU A 261 -17.45 3.13 5.32
CA GLU A 261 -18.28 4.06 6.08
C GLU A 261 -17.73 5.49 6.14
N ALA A 262 -16.46 5.70 5.73
CA ALA A 262 -15.85 7.03 5.77
C ALA A 262 -16.57 8.00 4.82
N PRO A 263 -16.92 9.23 5.29
CA PRO A 263 -17.65 10.19 4.47
C PRO A 263 -16.93 10.49 3.15
N GLY A 264 -17.68 10.46 2.05
CA GLY A 264 -17.16 10.76 0.72
C GLY A 264 -16.32 9.65 0.08
N THR A 265 -16.32 8.42 0.63
CA THR A 265 -15.78 7.25 -0.08
C THR A 265 -16.67 6.95 -1.29
N ALA A 266 -16.06 6.89 -2.46
CA ALA A 266 -16.76 6.66 -3.73
C ALA A 266 -16.03 5.56 -4.53
N LEU A 267 -16.20 4.31 -4.09
CA LEU A 267 -15.63 3.15 -4.77
C LEU A 267 -16.37 2.91 -6.10
N THR A 268 -15.65 2.99 -7.22
CA THR A 268 -16.24 2.72 -8.53
C THR A 268 -16.18 1.23 -8.86
N HIS A 269 -17.19 0.75 -9.60
CA HIS A 269 -17.16 -0.61 -10.16
C HIS A 269 -15.96 -0.84 -11.10
N ARG A 270 -15.50 0.21 -11.78
CA ARG A 270 -14.31 0.16 -12.65
C ARG A 270 -13.05 -0.12 -11.83
N LEU A 271 -12.82 0.64 -10.74
CA LEU A 271 -11.66 0.44 -9.88
C LEU A 271 -11.68 -0.95 -9.24
N LEU A 272 -12.84 -1.33 -8.70
CA LEU A 272 -12.99 -2.64 -8.08
C LEU A 272 -12.69 -3.79 -9.05
N ARG A 273 -13.21 -3.71 -10.29
CA ARG A 273 -12.87 -4.69 -11.33
C ARG A 273 -11.39 -4.72 -11.67
N ARG A 274 -10.73 -3.56 -11.79
CA ARG A 274 -9.28 -3.49 -12.06
C ARG A 274 -8.45 -4.14 -10.96
N VAL A 275 -8.84 -3.95 -9.71
CA VAL A 275 -8.18 -4.57 -8.56
C VAL A 275 -8.43 -6.08 -8.49
N MET A 276 -9.67 -6.52 -8.81
CA MET A 276 -10.05 -7.93 -8.76
C MET A 276 -9.61 -8.74 -9.98
N SER A 277 -9.20 -8.08 -11.08
CA SER A 277 -8.69 -8.76 -12.28
C SER A 277 -7.23 -9.13 -12.09
N ARG A 278 -6.93 -10.43 -12.08
CA ARG A 278 -5.56 -10.95 -12.00
C ARG A 278 -4.79 -10.74 -13.31
N GLU A 279 -5.48 -10.70 -14.45
CA GLU A 279 -4.86 -10.56 -15.78
C GLU A 279 -5.56 -9.47 -16.59
N PRO A 280 -4.80 -8.69 -17.40
CA PRO A 280 -5.38 -7.79 -18.39
C PRO A 280 -6.22 -8.57 -19.38
N GLY A 281 -7.43 -8.11 -19.64
CA GLY A 281 -8.30 -8.72 -20.67
C GLY A 281 -9.16 -9.91 -20.20
N HIS A 282 -8.97 -10.47 -19.02
CA HIS A 282 -9.92 -11.44 -18.49
C HIS A 282 -11.08 -10.74 -17.77
N PRO A 283 -12.33 -11.13 -18.04
CA PRO A 283 -13.46 -10.57 -17.31
C PRO A 283 -13.30 -10.94 -15.82
N ALA A 284 -13.04 -9.94 -14.97
CA ALA A 284 -13.07 -10.15 -13.55
C ALA A 284 -14.44 -10.71 -13.16
N SER A 285 -14.44 -11.82 -12.45
CA SER A 285 -15.63 -12.22 -11.74
C SER A 285 -15.99 -11.07 -10.80
N ALA A 286 -17.24 -10.62 -10.84
CA ALA A 286 -17.69 -9.61 -9.89
C ALA A 286 -17.31 -10.03 -8.48
N PRO A 287 -16.84 -9.12 -7.61
CA PRO A 287 -16.42 -9.48 -6.27
C PRO A 287 -17.57 -10.19 -5.56
N ARG A 288 -17.34 -11.44 -5.23
CA ARG A 288 -18.33 -12.25 -4.52
C ARG A 288 -18.04 -12.20 -3.03
N LEU A 289 -18.26 -11.04 -2.42
CA LEU A 289 -18.22 -10.91 -0.95
C LEU A 289 -19.19 -11.91 -0.27
N THR A 290 -20.14 -12.48 -1.04
CA THR A 290 -21.00 -13.57 -0.59
C THR A 290 -20.26 -14.86 -0.22
N GLU A 291 -18.99 -15.01 -0.62
CA GLU A 291 -18.14 -16.14 -0.25
C GLU A 291 -17.43 -15.92 1.09
N VAL A 292 -17.30 -14.69 1.56
CA VAL A 292 -16.74 -14.37 2.87
C VAL A 292 -17.83 -14.58 3.92
N THR A 293 -17.66 -15.59 4.74
CA THR A 293 -18.60 -15.94 5.82
C THR A 293 -18.03 -15.52 7.17
N PRO A 294 -18.86 -15.39 8.23
CA PRO A 294 -18.35 -15.10 9.57
C PRO A 294 -17.33 -16.12 10.09
N HIS A 295 -17.40 -17.35 9.60
CA HIS A 295 -16.48 -18.44 10.00
C HIS A 295 -15.14 -18.38 9.22
N SER A 296 -15.12 -17.74 8.05
CA SER A 296 -13.90 -17.56 7.26
C SER A 296 -13.13 -16.29 7.61
N VAL A 297 -13.48 -15.60 8.73
CA VAL A 297 -12.76 -14.42 9.21
C VAL A 297 -12.17 -14.70 10.59
N ASP A 298 -10.87 -14.46 10.77
CA ASP A 298 -10.18 -14.55 12.07
C ASP A 298 -10.53 -13.37 12.98
N TRP A 299 -11.82 -13.28 13.33
CA TRP A 299 -12.35 -12.16 14.10
C TRP A 299 -12.02 -12.23 15.58
N ASP A 300 -11.96 -13.43 16.15
CA ASP A 300 -11.71 -13.62 17.58
C ASP A 300 -10.27 -13.25 17.96
N THR A 301 -9.30 -13.66 17.15
CA THR A 301 -7.90 -13.25 17.33
C THR A 301 -7.74 -11.74 17.20
N PHE A 302 -8.38 -11.14 16.19
CA PHE A 302 -8.37 -9.70 16.00
C PHE A 302 -8.96 -8.95 17.20
N ARG A 303 -10.12 -9.37 17.71
CA ARG A 303 -10.76 -8.77 18.87
C ARG A 303 -9.95 -8.94 20.16
N ALA A 304 -9.28 -10.07 20.33
CA ALA A 304 -8.40 -10.28 21.48
C ALA A 304 -7.27 -9.26 21.52
N ALA A 305 -6.71 -8.91 20.35
CA ALA A 305 -5.69 -7.85 20.20
C ALA A 305 -6.28 -6.43 20.27
N HIS A 306 -7.59 -6.26 20.00
CA HIS A 306 -8.27 -4.97 19.96
C HIS A 306 -9.54 -4.96 20.81
N PRO A 307 -9.42 -4.97 22.17
CA PRO A 307 -10.56 -5.15 23.10
C PRO A 307 -11.62 -4.05 23.00
N HIS A 308 -11.28 -2.89 22.44
CA HIS A 308 -12.22 -1.79 22.22
C HIS A 308 -13.16 -2.04 21.04
N VAL A 309 -12.82 -2.99 20.15
CA VAL A 309 -13.67 -3.37 19.03
C VAL A 309 -14.75 -4.34 19.51
N THR A 310 -16.01 -3.93 19.40
CA THR A 310 -17.16 -4.73 19.82
C THR A 310 -17.89 -5.33 18.63
N GLY A 311 -18.73 -6.32 18.90
CA GLY A 311 -19.52 -7.00 17.87
C GLY A 311 -18.86 -8.28 17.32
N THR A 312 -19.64 -9.02 16.56
CA THR A 312 -19.26 -10.28 15.93
C THR A 312 -18.82 -10.08 14.48
N ALA A 313 -18.11 -11.05 13.89
CA ALA A 313 -17.77 -11.04 12.47
C ALA A 313 -19.03 -10.87 11.57
N ALA A 314 -20.16 -11.52 11.94
CA ALA A 314 -21.42 -11.41 11.22
C ALA A 314 -21.95 -9.97 11.20
N GLU A 315 -21.89 -9.27 12.35
CA GLU A 315 -22.34 -7.88 12.44
C GLU A 315 -21.44 -6.96 11.62
N TRP A 316 -20.14 -7.18 11.61
CA TRP A 316 -19.17 -6.40 10.83
C TRP A 316 -19.30 -6.66 9.32
N LEU A 317 -19.51 -7.91 8.89
CA LEU A 317 -19.81 -8.22 7.50
C LEU A 317 -21.13 -7.57 7.05
N ALA A 318 -22.15 -7.58 7.90
CA ALA A 318 -23.42 -6.90 7.60
C ALA A 318 -23.24 -5.36 7.53
N ARG A 319 -22.36 -4.76 8.34
CA ARG A 319 -21.98 -3.35 8.23
C ARG A 319 -21.30 -3.08 6.90
N LEU A 320 -20.30 -3.91 6.55
CA LEU A 320 -19.57 -3.79 5.29
C LEU A 320 -20.51 -3.82 4.09
N SER A 321 -21.43 -4.79 4.05
CA SER A 321 -22.42 -4.90 2.96
C SER A 321 -23.25 -3.62 2.81
N ARG A 322 -23.82 -3.11 3.91
CA ARG A 322 -24.60 -1.86 3.87
C ARG A 322 -23.79 -0.64 3.47
N ALA A 323 -22.54 -0.55 3.94
CA ALA A 323 -21.66 0.55 3.60
C ALA A 323 -21.25 0.53 2.12
N LEU A 324 -21.00 -0.66 1.57
CA LEU A 324 -20.72 -0.83 0.15
C LEU A 324 -21.90 -0.46 -0.76
N ASP A 325 -23.13 -0.78 -0.36
CA ASP A 325 -24.32 -0.34 -1.10
C ASP A 325 -24.39 1.19 -1.24
N GLY A 326 -23.86 1.92 -0.24
CA GLY A 326 -23.79 3.39 -0.27
C GLY A 326 -22.52 3.95 -0.89
N ALA A 327 -21.41 3.21 -0.81
CA ALA A 327 -20.10 3.66 -1.29
C ALA A 327 -19.84 3.31 -2.76
N LEU A 328 -20.53 2.28 -3.30
CA LEU A 328 -20.46 1.95 -4.72
C LEU A 328 -21.19 3.04 -5.50
N ALA A 329 -20.41 3.96 -6.05
CA ALA A 329 -20.95 4.95 -6.96
C ALA A 329 -21.52 4.24 -8.19
N ASP A 330 -22.78 4.51 -8.49
CA ASP A 330 -23.41 4.08 -9.72
C ASP A 330 -22.54 4.58 -10.89
N GLY A 331 -21.81 3.65 -11.49
CA GLY A 331 -21.06 3.90 -12.72
C GLY A 331 -22.04 4.13 -13.85
N ARG A 332 -22.54 5.36 -13.98
CA ARG A 332 -23.20 5.86 -15.19
C ARG A 332 -22.19 6.58 -16.06
#